data_6ec6f08441d7fb0c05bcd6c4cc9fbcff
#
_entry.id   6ec6f08441d7fb0c05bcd6c4cc9fbcff
#
_cell.length_a   1.000
_cell.length_b   1.000
_cell.length_c   1.000
_cell.angle_alpha   90.00
_cell.angle_beta   90.00
_cell.angle_gamma   90.00
#
_symmetry.space_group_name_H-M   'P 1'
#
loop_
_entity.id
_entity.type
_entity.pdbx_description
1 polymer ?
#
loop_
_entity_poly.entity_id
_entity_poly.type
_entity_poly.pdbx_seq_one_letter_code
_entity_poly.pdbx_strand_id
1 'polypeptide(L)'
;IKLSDHTVVSTDMLVEGVHFDMTFTPLKHLGYKSVIVNLSDIYAMNAEPKQITVSLAISSKYTLEAIDELYDGVLLACEKYNVDIIGGDITSCLNGLTISITSIGNCKKKDLVYRSGAKENDLLIVTGDLGGAYMGLNVLQREKEVWKSNPNMQPDLDNFNYILERQLKPEARKDIITFFKESVLKPTSMIDISDGLASEIFHICKKSKVGCQLYEDKIPIDSQTYQTSMDFNINPTVSALNGGEDYELLFTLNQKDYEKIKGNPNMTIIGHITKKEAGINLISNGDVSTPLKAQGWNHFEI
;
A
#
# COMPACT_ATOMS: atom_id res chain seq x y z
N ILE A 1 25.14 -9.35 11.60
CA ILE A 1 23.98 -8.48 11.90
C ILE A 1 24.08 -8.13 13.39
N LYS A 2 24.29 -6.86 13.71
CA LYS A 2 24.17 -6.41 15.10
C LYS A 2 22.67 -6.23 15.35
N LEU A 3 22.06 -7.23 16.01
CA LEU A 3 20.64 -7.17 16.36
C LEU A 3 20.45 -5.97 17.28
N SER A 4 19.69 -4.97 16.85
CA SER A 4 19.12 -3.95 17.71
C SER A 4 18.01 -4.57 18.56
N ASP A 5 17.40 -3.83 19.47
CA ASP A 5 16.43 -4.36 20.45
C ASP A 5 15.35 -5.28 19.87
N HIS A 6 14.88 -5.02 18.64
CA HIS A 6 13.92 -5.86 17.90
C HIS A 6 14.19 -5.83 16.41
N THR A 7 14.20 -7.00 15.80
CA THR A 7 14.21 -7.19 14.34
C THR A 7 12.78 -7.39 13.86
N VAL A 8 12.39 -6.66 12.84
CA VAL A 8 11.11 -6.80 12.12
C VAL A 8 11.41 -7.43 10.78
N VAL A 9 10.62 -8.41 10.38
CA VAL A 9 10.78 -9.13 9.12
C VAL A 9 9.44 -9.18 8.43
N SER A 10 9.41 -8.84 7.14
CA SER A 10 8.27 -9.05 6.24
C SER A 10 8.71 -9.79 4.99
N THR A 11 7.80 -10.52 4.38
CA THR A 11 8.03 -11.17 3.09
C THR A 11 6.76 -11.16 2.26
N ASP A 12 6.89 -10.71 1.01
CA ASP A 12 5.84 -10.73 0.01
C ASP A 12 6.28 -11.48 -1.23
N MET A 13 5.28 -11.92 -1.99
CA MET A 13 5.47 -12.62 -3.23
C MET A 13 4.61 -11.98 -4.33
N LEU A 14 5.23 -11.58 -5.43
CA LEU A 14 4.55 -11.10 -6.62
C LEU A 14 4.61 -12.18 -7.71
N VAL A 15 3.45 -12.51 -8.26
CA VAL A 15 3.29 -13.58 -9.27
C VAL A 15 2.69 -12.98 -10.54
N GLU A 16 3.33 -13.26 -11.69
CA GLU A 16 2.81 -12.85 -13.01
C GLU A 16 1.41 -13.39 -13.25
N GLY A 17 0.53 -12.53 -13.78
CA GLY A 17 -0.87 -12.85 -14.02
C GLY A 17 -1.77 -12.75 -12.79
N VAL A 18 -1.20 -12.52 -11.60
CA VAL A 18 -1.94 -12.30 -10.35
C VAL A 18 -1.69 -10.87 -9.86
N HIS A 19 -0.44 -10.50 -9.59
CA HIS A 19 -0.05 -9.22 -9.01
C HIS A 19 0.46 -8.21 -10.05
N PHE A 20 0.86 -8.68 -11.22
CA PHE A 20 1.32 -7.84 -12.33
C PHE A 20 1.09 -8.52 -13.68
N ASP A 21 1.04 -7.70 -14.72
CA ASP A 21 0.84 -8.15 -16.10
C ASP A 21 1.94 -7.55 -16.97
N MET A 22 2.74 -8.42 -17.59
CA MET A 22 3.89 -8.02 -18.43
C MET A 22 3.49 -7.28 -19.70
N THR A 23 2.21 -7.25 -20.06
CA THR A 23 1.73 -6.48 -21.22
C THR A 23 1.90 -4.96 -21.00
N PHE A 24 1.77 -4.51 -19.76
CA PHE A 24 1.81 -3.09 -19.40
C PHE A 24 2.70 -2.74 -18.21
N THR A 25 3.36 -3.72 -17.58
CA THR A 25 4.23 -3.47 -16.43
C THR A 25 5.70 -3.50 -16.86
N PRO A 26 6.40 -2.34 -16.95
CA PRO A 26 7.83 -2.32 -17.25
C PRO A 26 8.63 -3.03 -16.16
N LEU A 27 9.63 -3.83 -16.53
CA LEU A 27 10.42 -4.62 -15.58
C LEU A 27 11.12 -3.78 -14.53
N LYS A 28 11.63 -2.61 -14.90
CA LYS A 28 12.24 -1.67 -13.95
C LYS A 28 11.24 -1.17 -12.89
N HIS A 29 10.00 -0.86 -13.29
CA HIS A 29 8.94 -0.48 -12.34
C HIS A 29 8.54 -1.66 -11.46
N LEU A 30 8.45 -2.86 -12.03
CA LEU A 30 8.15 -4.08 -11.28
C LEU A 30 9.23 -4.38 -10.22
N GLY A 31 10.51 -4.25 -10.58
CA GLY A 31 11.62 -4.40 -9.64
C GLY A 31 11.55 -3.38 -8.50
N TYR A 32 11.26 -2.11 -8.82
CA TYR A 32 11.06 -1.08 -7.82
C TYR A 32 9.88 -1.40 -6.89
N LYS A 33 8.70 -1.66 -7.46
CA LYS A 33 7.47 -2.00 -6.72
C LYS A 33 7.67 -3.21 -5.81
N SER A 34 8.37 -4.25 -6.28
CA SER A 34 8.61 -5.45 -5.49
C SER A 34 9.40 -5.21 -4.18
N VAL A 35 10.26 -4.19 -4.17
CA VAL A 35 10.92 -3.74 -2.95
C VAL A 35 9.96 -2.94 -2.09
N ILE A 36 9.24 -1.97 -2.69
CA ILE A 36 8.37 -1.03 -1.96
C ILE A 36 7.29 -1.74 -1.15
N VAL A 37 6.63 -2.76 -1.69
CA VAL A 37 5.58 -3.51 -0.99
C VAL A 37 6.10 -4.08 0.33
N ASN A 38 7.31 -4.61 0.34
CA ASN A 38 7.97 -5.15 1.54
C ASN A 38 8.44 -4.07 2.52
N LEU A 39 8.92 -2.92 2.00
CA LEU A 39 9.33 -1.80 2.87
C LEU A 39 8.13 -1.17 3.56
N SER A 40 6.96 -1.16 2.90
CA SER A 40 5.70 -0.66 3.44
C SER A 40 5.33 -1.36 4.75
N ASP A 41 5.37 -2.69 4.78
CA ASP A 41 5.14 -3.49 5.98
C ASP A 41 6.08 -3.14 7.13
N ILE A 42 7.37 -2.94 6.83
CA ILE A 42 8.36 -2.58 7.85
C ILE A 42 8.05 -1.20 8.42
N TYR A 43 7.71 -0.21 7.55
CA TYR A 43 7.28 1.11 8.00
C TYR A 43 5.97 1.07 8.78
N ALA A 44 5.01 0.20 8.41
CA ALA A 44 3.77 -0.01 9.15
C ALA A 44 3.98 -0.51 10.59
N MET A 45 5.15 -1.08 10.89
CA MET A 45 5.58 -1.44 12.23
C MET A 45 6.35 -0.32 12.96
N ASN A 46 6.42 0.90 12.37
CA ASN A 46 7.27 2.02 12.83
C ASN A 46 8.75 1.63 12.94
N ALA A 47 9.17 0.70 12.08
CA ALA A 47 10.53 0.20 11.99
C ALA A 47 11.27 0.82 10.79
N GLU A 48 12.58 0.71 10.78
CA GLU A 48 13.43 1.17 9.70
C GLU A 48 13.97 -0.03 8.93
N PRO A 49 13.61 -0.22 7.64
CA PRO A 49 14.17 -1.29 6.84
C PRO A 49 15.66 -1.07 6.63
N LYS A 50 16.42 -2.14 6.59
CA LYS A 50 17.89 -2.13 6.46
C LYS A 50 18.40 -3.05 5.38
N GLN A 51 17.79 -4.19 5.22
CA GLN A 51 18.29 -5.25 4.36
C GLN A 51 17.15 -5.98 3.68
N ILE A 52 17.41 -6.46 2.46
CA ILE A 52 16.50 -7.36 1.74
C ILE A 52 17.24 -8.58 1.20
N THR A 53 16.49 -9.65 0.96
CA THR A 53 16.86 -10.75 0.08
C THR A 53 15.88 -10.83 -1.07
N VAL A 54 16.35 -11.21 -2.27
CA VAL A 54 15.55 -11.28 -3.49
C VAL A 54 15.60 -12.70 -4.03
N SER A 55 14.46 -13.36 -4.13
CA SER A 55 14.34 -14.68 -4.74
C SER A 55 13.46 -14.62 -5.98
N LEU A 56 13.93 -15.20 -7.09
CA LEU A 56 13.24 -15.18 -8.38
C LEU A 56 13.01 -16.61 -8.87
N ALA A 57 11.79 -16.88 -9.36
CA ALA A 57 11.51 -18.04 -10.21
C ALA A 57 11.18 -17.56 -11.62
N ILE A 58 11.97 -17.97 -12.61
CA ILE A 58 12.00 -17.36 -13.96
C ILE A 58 11.78 -18.42 -15.02
N SER A 59 10.81 -18.21 -15.91
CA SER A 59 10.63 -19.06 -17.08
C SER A 59 11.58 -18.68 -18.21
N SER A 60 11.79 -19.61 -19.14
CA SER A 60 12.70 -19.45 -20.29
C SER A 60 12.32 -18.33 -21.28
N LYS A 61 11.16 -17.66 -21.10
CA LYS A 61 10.76 -16.50 -21.91
C LYS A 61 11.50 -15.21 -21.56
N TYR A 62 12.17 -15.16 -20.41
CA TYR A 62 12.93 -13.99 -19.98
C TYR A 62 14.40 -14.12 -20.34
N THR A 63 14.96 -13.06 -20.91
CA THR A 63 16.38 -12.95 -21.24
C THR A 63 17.18 -12.44 -20.04
N LEU A 64 18.50 -12.49 -20.12
CA LEU A 64 19.37 -11.92 -19.08
C LEU A 64 19.17 -10.41 -18.97
N GLU A 65 19.03 -9.72 -20.09
CA GLU A 65 18.79 -8.26 -20.14
C GLU A 65 17.48 -7.87 -19.46
N ALA A 66 16.45 -8.73 -19.58
CA ALA A 66 15.17 -8.52 -18.87
C ALA A 66 15.34 -8.63 -17.35
N ILE A 67 16.21 -9.53 -16.89
CA ILE A 67 16.52 -9.65 -15.46
C ILE A 67 17.37 -8.48 -14.97
N ASP A 68 18.32 -8.02 -15.79
CA ASP A 68 19.13 -6.83 -15.48
C ASP A 68 18.22 -5.59 -15.33
N GLU A 69 17.23 -5.39 -16.22
CA GLU A 69 16.25 -4.31 -16.13
C GLU A 69 15.40 -4.40 -14.85
N LEU A 70 14.98 -5.60 -14.45
CA LEU A 70 14.28 -5.82 -13.18
C LEU A 70 15.15 -5.41 -11.99
N TYR A 71 16.43 -5.84 -11.98
CA TYR A 71 17.36 -5.49 -10.93
C TYR A 71 17.72 -4.00 -10.89
N ASP A 72 17.72 -3.31 -12.04
CA ASP A 72 17.85 -1.84 -12.08
C ASP A 72 16.75 -1.16 -11.23
N GLY A 73 15.54 -1.69 -11.30
CA GLY A 73 14.42 -1.22 -10.46
C GLY A 73 14.61 -1.52 -8.98
N VAL A 74 15.04 -2.74 -8.66
CA VAL A 74 15.35 -3.17 -7.30
C VAL A 74 16.44 -2.29 -6.69
N LEU A 75 17.53 -2.08 -7.41
CA LEU A 75 18.66 -1.24 -6.97
C LEU A 75 18.24 0.22 -6.78
N LEU A 76 17.42 0.77 -7.67
CA LEU A 76 16.90 2.12 -7.55
C LEU A 76 16.09 2.31 -6.24
N ALA A 77 15.23 1.34 -5.91
CA ALA A 77 14.48 1.38 -4.65
C ALA A 77 15.42 1.25 -3.44
N CYS A 78 16.38 0.33 -3.49
CA CYS A 78 17.36 0.12 -2.44
C CYS A 78 18.19 1.38 -2.16
N GLU A 79 18.65 2.06 -3.20
CA GLU A 79 19.40 3.33 -3.07
C GLU A 79 18.52 4.42 -2.44
N LYS A 80 17.30 4.63 -2.95
CA LYS A 80 16.38 5.65 -2.44
C LYS A 80 16.04 5.47 -0.96
N TYR A 81 15.82 4.22 -0.55
CA TYR A 81 15.42 3.90 0.82
C TYR A 81 16.58 3.57 1.75
N ASN A 82 17.82 3.51 1.23
CA ASN A 82 19.03 3.15 1.96
C ASN A 82 18.93 1.76 2.59
N VAL A 83 18.68 0.78 1.73
CA VAL A 83 18.50 -0.64 2.07
C VAL A 83 19.50 -1.49 1.28
N ASP A 84 20.17 -2.43 1.93
CA ASP A 84 21.17 -3.29 1.30
C ASP A 84 20.54 -4.60 0.81
N ILE A 85 20.95 -5.06 -0.38
CA ILE A 85 20.68 -6.43 -0.83
C ILE A 85 21.75 -7.32 -0.24
N ILE A 86 21.35 -8.28 0.60
CA ILE A 86 22.29 -9.16 1.31
C ILE A 86 22.31 -10.59 0.81
N GLY A 87 21.45 -10.93 -0.14
CA GLY A 87 21.39 -12.26 -0.73
C GLY A 87 20.13 -12.50 -1.52
N GLY A 88 19.97 -13.70 -1.99
CA GLY A 88 18.81 -14.12 -2.77
C GLY A 88 19.04 -15.48 -3.41
N ASP A 89 18.11 -15.88 -4.26
CA ASP A 89 18.17 -17.11 -5.03
C ASP A 89 17.49 -16.93 -6.38
N ILE A 90 17.95 -17.63 -7.42
CA ILE A 90 17.32 -17.64 -8.73
C ILE A 90 17.13 -19.10 -9.16
N THR A 91 15.90 -19.46 -9.46
CA THR A 91 15.56 -20.78 -9.97
C THR A 91 14.73 -20.69 -11.26
N SER A 92 14.67 -21.78 -12.00
CA SER A 92 13.80 -21.85 -13.19
C SER A 92 12.39 -22.29 -12.78
N CYS A 93 11.37 -21.78 -13.51
CA CYS A 93 10.01 -22.28 -13.44
C CYS A 93 9.44 -22.53 -14.86
N LEU A 94 8.31 -23.24 -14.92
CA LEU A 94 7.71 -23.60 -16.22
C LEU A 94 7.09 -22.39 -16.92
N ASN A 95 6.46 -21.50 -16.19
CA ASN A 95 5.75 -20.34 -16.74
C ASN A 95 5.93 -19.11 -15.87
N GLY A 96 6.02 -17.95 -16.53
CA GLY A 96 5.95 -16.65 -15.89
C GLY A 96 7.21 -16.24 -15.11
N LEU A 97 7.00 -15.24 -14.28
CA LEU A 97 7.96 -14.69 -13.34
C LEU A 97 7.30 -14.62 -11.95
N THR A 98 8.02 -15.10 -10.96
CA THR A 98 7.65 -14.94 -9.55
C THR A 98 8.80 -14.25 -8.83
N ILE A 99 8.49 -13.22 -8.06
CA ILE A 99 9.43 -12.44 -7.26
C ILE A 99 9.04 -12.59 -5.80
N SER A 100 9.97 -13.01 -4.95
CA SER A 100 9.78 -13.00 -3.50
C SER A 100 10.89 -12.19 -2.86
N ILE A 101 10.50 -11.16 -2.10
CA ILE A 101 11.43 -10.33 -1.35
C ILE A 101 11.15 -10.50 0.14
N THR A 102 12.22 -10.67 0.92
CA THR A 102 12.14 -10.58 2.37
C THR A 102 12.87 -9.34 2.82
N SER A 103 12.19 -8.46 3.54
CA SER A 103 12.75 -7.25 4.13
C SER A 103 13.03 -7.44 5.62
N ILE A 104 14.18 -6.94 6.06
CA ILE A 104 14.62 -6.98 7.45
C ILE A 104 14.82 -5.54 7.91
N GLY A 105 14.08 -5.17 8.96
CA GLY A 105 14.16 -3.85 9.58
C GLY A 105 14.48 -3.92 11.08
N ASN A 106 14.78 -2.76 11.64
CA ASN A 106 15.14 -2.62 13.05
C ASN A 106 14.24 -1.57 13.72
N CYS A 107 13.84 -1.87 14.96
CA CYS A 107 13.08 -0.93 15.79
C CYS A 107 13.45 -1.12 17.27
N LYS A 108 13.45 -0.02 18.03
CA LYS A 108 13.49 -0.14 19.50
C LYS A 108 12.16 -0.66 20.00
N LYS A 109 12.16 -1.56 20.98
CA LYS A 109 10.94 -2.15 21.56
C LYS A 109 9.86 -1.11 21.92
N LYS A 110 10.28 0.00 22.50
CA LYS A 110 9.37 1.08 22.94
C LYS A 110 8.67 1.80 21.79
N ASP A 111 9.29 1.80 20.59
CA ASP A 111 8.83 2.55 19.43
C ASP A 111 8.00 1.66 18.47
N LEU A 112 8.05 0.34 18.67
CA LEU A 112 7.32 -0.62 17.84
C LEU A 112 5.82 -0.37 17.91
N VAL A 113 5.15 -0.37 16.75
CA VAL A 113 3.70 -0.24 16.60
C VAL A 113 3.15 -1.51 15.97
N TYR A 114 1.95 -1.90 16.39
CA TYR A 114 1.26 -3.09 15.90
C TYR A 114 -0.10 -2.73 15.29
N ARG A 115 -0.70 -3.66 14.57
CA ARG A 115 -2.10 -3.58 14.12
C ARG A 115 -3.10 -3.54 15.30
N SER A 116 -2.67 -3.94 16.50
CA SER A 116 -3.43 -3.89 17.75
C SER A 116 -2.96 -2.72 18.61
N GLY A 117 -3.86 -2.19 19.44
CA GLY A 117 -3.53 -1.12 20.38
C GLY A 117 -4.40 0.14 20.25
N ALA A 118 -5.26 0.21 19.23
CA ALA A 118 -6.26 1.25 19.10
C ALA A 118 -7.21 1.25 20.30
N LYS A 119 -7.59 2.45 20.75
CA LYS A 119 -8.45 2.66 21.93
C LYS A 119 -9.64 3.52 21.57
N GLU A 120 -10.74 3.36 22.31
CA GLU A 120 -11.89 4.23 22.18
C GLU A 120 -11.48 5.70 22.24
N ASN A 121 -12.05 6.51 21.35
CA ASN A 121 -11.77 7.92 21.11
C ASN A 121 -10.40 8.23 20.48
N ASP A 122 -9.61 7.25 20.07
CA ASP A 122 -8.47 7.52 19.22
C ASP A 122 -8.93 8.06 17.85
N LEU A 123 -8.18 9.00 17.30
CA LEU A 123 -8.36 9.48 15.95
C LEU A 123 -7.94 8.38 14.97
N LEU A 124 -8.70 8.19 13.89
CA LEU A 124 -8.32 7.34 12.76
C LEU A 124 -7.77 8.23 11.64
N ILE A 125 -6.55 7.95 11.20
CA ILE A 125 -5.79 8.83 10.30
C ILE A 125 -5.21 7.99 9.17
N VAL A 126 -5.23 8.56 7.96
CA VAL A 126 -4.57 8.00 6.78
C VAL A 126 -3.54 8.99 6.24
N THR A 127 -2.49 8.48 5.65
CA THR A 127 -1.51 9.29 4.91
C THR A 127 -1.88 9.38 3.43
N GLY A 128 -1.39 10.44 2.75
CA GLY A 128 -1.58 10.63 1.32
C GLY A 128 -3.04 10.63 0.88
N ASP A 129 -3.31 10.00 -0.24
CA ASP A 129 -4.64 9.78 -0.84
C ASP A 129 -4.79 8.34 -1.32
N LEU A 130 -6.03 7.94 -1.61
CA LEU A 130 -6.39 6.54 -1.82
C LEU A 130 -7.11 6.29 -3.14
N GLY A 131 -7.02 5.05 -3.62
CA GLY A 131 -7.69 4.56 -4.82
C GLY A 131 -6.95 4.87 -6.12
N GLY A 132 -5.83 5.62 -6.06
CA GLY A 132 -5.04 5.99 -7.24
C GLY A 132 -4.45 4.77 -7.93
N ALA A 133 -3.89 3.84 -7.19
CA ALA A 133 -3.32 2.61 -7.74
C ALA A 133 -4.39 1.78 -8.47
N TYR A 134 -5.55 1.60 -7.86
CA TYR A 134 -6.67 0.86 -8.46
C TYR A 134 -7.16 1.50 -9.76
N MET A 135 -7.31 2.83 -9.80
CA MET A 135 -7.71 3.51 -11.03
C MET A 135 -6.64 3.47 -12.11
N GLY A 136 -5.36 3.52 -11.73
CA GLY A 136 -4.23 3.28 -12.65
C GLY A 136 -4.29 1.89 -13.27
N LEU A 137 -4.57 0.86 -12.48
CA LEU A 137 -4.76 -0.50 -12.98
C LEU A 137 -5.94 -0.59 -13.97
N ASN A 138 -7.07 0.04 -13.68
CA ASN A 138 -8.25 0.04 -14.57
C ASN A 138 -7.91 0.70 -15.93
N VAL A 139 -7.17 1.80 -15.93
CA VAL A 139 -6.70 2.44 -17.18
C VAL A 139 -5.80 1.50 -17.96
N LEU A 140 -4.80 0.88 -17.33
CA LEU A 140 -3.88 -0.05 -17.99
C LEU A 140 -4.62 -1.28 -18.56
N GLN A 141 -5.59 -1.81 -17.84
CA GLN A 141 -6.41 -2.92 -18.30
C GLN A 141 -7.29 -2.53 -19.50
N ARG A 142 -7.91 -1.34 -19.47
CA ARG A 142 -8.67 -0.81 -20.62
C ARG A 142 -7.80 -0.72 -21.86
N GLU A 143 -6.63 -0.09 -21.74
CA GLU A 143 -5.71 0.10 -22.86
C GLU A 143 -5.18 -1.24 -23.41
N LYS A 144 -4.96 -2.23 -22.54
CA LYS A 144 -4.63 -3.59 -22.95
C LYS A 144 -5.74 -4.21 -23.80
N GLU A 145 -7.00 -4.09 -23.43
CA GLU A 145 -8.13 -4.63 -24.20
C GLU A 145 -8.32 -3.89 -25.54
N VAL A 146 -8.12 -2.56 -25.56
CA VAL A 146 -8.10 -1.77 -26.80
C VAL A 146 -6.98 -2.25 -27.74
N TRP A 147 -5.77 -2.40 -27.22
CA TRP A 147 -4.63 -2.89 -28.00
C TRP A 147 -4.85 -4.31 -28.56
N LYS A 148 -5.41 -5.22 -27.75
CA LYS A 148 -5.75 -6.57 -28.24
C LYS A 148 -6.75 -6.55 -29.40
N SER A 149 -7.70 -5.63 -29.36
CA SER A 149 -8.71 -5.47 -30.42
C SER A 149 -8.15 -4.80 -31.68
N ASN A 150 -7.19 -3.89 -31.52
CA ASN A 150 -6.54 -3.16 -32.60
C ASN A 150 -5.05 -2.90 -32.29
N PRO A 151 -4.14 -3.82 -32.59
CA PRO A 151 -2.71 -3.70 -32.27
C PRO A 151 -1.98 -2.52 -32.93
N ASN A 152 -2.59 -1.87 -33.91
CA ASN A 152 -2.03 -0.67 -34.56
C ASN A 152 -2.37 0.63 -33.82
N MET A 153 -3.28 0.58 -32.84
CA MET A 153 -3.66 1.74 -32.05
C MET A 153 -2.67 1.90 -30.88
N GLN A 154 -2.13 3.11 -30.73
CA GLN A 154 -1.30 3.43 -29.58
C GLN A 154 -2.17 3.56 -28.33
N PRO A 155 -1.72 3.05 -27.17
CA PRO A 155 -2.42 3.25 -25.89
C PRO A 155 -2.56 4.75 -25.58
N ASP A 156 -3.74 5.15 -25.12
CA ASP A 156 -3.99 6.50 -24.63
C ASP A 156 -3.73 6.55 -23.11
N LEU A 157 -2.51 6.91 -22.76
CA LEU A 157 -2.05 7.06 -21.40
C LEU A 157 -1.82 8.52 -21.00
N ASP A 158 -1.98 9.44 -21.93
CA ASP A 158 -1.87 10.87 -21.68
C ASP A 158 -2.91 11.29 -20.64
N ASN A 159 -2.53 12.19 -19.75
CA ASN A 159 -3.36 12.68 -18.65
C ASN A 159 -3.66 11.69 -17.51
N PHE A 160 -3.05 10.50 -17.48
CA PHE A 160 -3.19 9.53 -16.38
C PHE A 160 -1.92 9.37 -15.54
N ASN A 161 -0.93 10.24 -15.69
CA ASN A 161 0.41 10.10 -15.11
C ASN A 161 0.39 9.79 -13.62
N TYR A 162 -0.43 10.51 -12.84
CA TYR A 162 -0.49 10.34 -11.40
C TYR A 162 -0.95 8.93 -11.00
N ILE A 163 -2.10 8.48 -11.50
CA ILE A 163 -2.66 7.17 -11.14
C ILE A 163 -1.85 6.02 -11.70
N LEU A 164 -1.20 6.20 -12.87
CA LEU A 164 -0.28 5.22 -13.45
C LEU A 164 0.99 5.09 -12.59
N GLU A 165 1.53 6.21 -12.11
CA GLU A 165 2.67 6.19 -11.19
C GLU A 165 2.29 5.49 -9.87
N ARG A 166 1.11 5.77 -9.30
CA ARG A 166 0.61 5.10 -8.10
C ARG A 166 0.55 3.59 -8.26
N GLN A 167 0.13 3.09 -9.44
CA GLN A 167 0.04 1.66 -9.71
C GLN A 167 1.39 1.01 -10.02
N LEU A 168 2.19 1.63 -10.89
CA LEU A 168 3.40 1.01 -11.43
C LEU A 168 4.64 1.24 -10.56
N LYS A 169 4.68 2.34 -9.82
CA LYS A 169 5.82 2.77 -9.03
C LYS A 169 5.38 3.43 -7.71
N PRO A 170 4.69 2.67 -6.84
CA PRO A 170 4.26 3.20 -5.54
C PRO A 170 5.46 3.59 -4.67
N GLU A 171 5.19 4.37 -3.62
CA GLU A 171 6.19 4.83 -2.66
C GLU A 171 5.85 4.38 -1.24
N ALA A 172 6.83 3.88 -0.50
CA ALA A 172 6.66 3.56 0.91
C ALA A 172 6.87 4.82 1.78
N ARG A 173 6.08 4.97 2.85
CA ARG A 173 5.97 6.20 3.63
C ARG A 173 7.09 6.37 4.67
N LYS A 174 8.36 6.36 4.19
CA LYS A 174 9.56 6.68 4.99
C LYS A 174 9.48 8.08 5.63
N ASP A 175 8.93 9.04 4.91
CA ASP A 175 8.72 10.43 5.35
C ASP A 175 7.90 10.52 6.63
N ILE A 176 6.83 9.75 6.72
CA ILE A 176 5.92 9.68 7.87
C ILE A 176 6.63 9.09 9.09
N ILE A 177 7.40 8.03 8.91
CA ILE A 177 8.17 7.42 10.01
C ILE A 177 9.26 8.35 10.51
N THR A 178 9.87 9.12 9.62
CA THR A 178 10.81 10.18 9.98
C THR A 178 10.11 11.27 10.80
N PHE A 179 8.93 11.74 10.33
CA PHE A 179 8.13 12.71 11.07
C PHE A 179 7.74 12.21 12.47
N PHE A 180 7.34 10.95 12.62
CA PHE A 180 7.02 10.38 13.94
C PHE A 180 8.21 10.41 14.90
N LYS A 181 9.41 10.11 14.40
CA LYS A 181 10.64 10.18 15.21
C LYS A 181 10.96 11.61 15.65
N GLU A 182 10.89 12.58 14.74
CA GLU A 182 11.21 13.98 14.99
C GLU A 182 10.19 14.63 15.94
N SER A 183 8.89 14.33 15.76
CA SER A 183 7.79 14.88 16.59
C SER A 183 7.61 14.14 17.91
N VAL A 184 8.42 13.11 18.17
CA VAL A 184 8.21 12.21 19.32
C VAL A 184 6.74 11.74 19.38
N LEU A 185 6.23 11.32 18.22
CA LEU A 185 4.88 10.82 18.06
C LEU A 185 4.90 9.31 17.98
N LYS A 186 3.95 8.64 18.63
CA LYS A 186 3.78 7.20 18.52
C LYS A 186 2.31 6.87 18.29
N PRO A 187 1.95 6.30 17.14
CA PRO A 187 0.63 5.74 16.89
C PRO A 187 0.26 4.68 17.92
N THR A 188 -1.03 4.57 18.22
CA THR A 188 -1.56 3.52 19.12
C THR A 188 -1.73 2.19 18.38
N SER A 189 -2.04 2.23 17.08
CA SER A 189 -1.98 1.09 16.13
C SER A 189 -1.65 1.60 14.74
N MET A 190 -1.15 0.72 13.86
CA MET A 190 -0.80 1.07 12.49
C MET A 190 -0.79 -0.16 11.60
N ILE A 191 -1.11 0.04 10.31
CA ILE A 191 -1.05 -0.91 9.21
C ILE A 191 -0.84 -0.11 7.93
N ASP A 192 -0.24 -0.68 6.90
CA ASP A 192 -0.26 -0.10 5.56
C ASP A 192 -1.51 -0.52 4.77
N ILE A 193 -1.83 0.20 3.71
CA ILE A 193 -3.01 -0.05 2.89
C ILE A 193 -2.59 -0.81 1.64
N SER A 194 -2.71 -2.14 1.69
CA SER A 194 -2.42 -3.08 0.60
C SER A 194 -3.68 -3.64 -0.05
N ASP A 195 -4.72 -3.96 0.71
CA ASP A 195 -5.97 -4.58 0.23
C ASP A 195 -7.14 -3.59 0.15
N GLY A 196 -6.90 -2.34 0.52
CA GLY A 196 -7.87 -1.25 0.54
C GLY A 196 -8.28 -0.83 1.95
N LEU A 197 -8.64 0.44 2.09
CA LEU A 197 -8.91 1.09 3.37
C LEU A 197 -9.90 0.31 4.25
N ALA A 198 -10.97 -0.25 3.65
CA ALA A 198 -11.98 -0.99 4.41
C ALA A 198 -11.40 -2.24 5.06
N SER A 199 -10.60 -3.03 4.33
CA SER A 199 -9.93 -4.23 4.85
C SER A 199 -9.04 -3.90 6.05
N GLU A 200 -8.24 -2.85 5.92
CA GLU A 200 -7.27 -2.46 6.95
C GLU A 200 -7.95 -1.91 8.21
N ILE A 201 -9.07 -1.20 8.07
CA ILE A 201 -9.90 -0.80 9.22
C ILE A 201 -10.41 -2.04 9.96
N PHE A 202 -10.89 -3.07 9.24
CA PHE A 202 -11.31 -4.32 9.88
C PHE A 202 -10.17 -5.01 10.61
N HIS A 203 -8.96 -5.00 10.05
CA HIS A 203 -7.78 -5.57 10.71
C HIS A 203 -7.45 -4.85 12.02
N ILE A 204 -7.39 -3.52 12.03
CA ILE A 204 -7.16 -2.72 13.25
C ILE A 204 -8.26 -2.98 14.28
N CYS A 205 -9.53 -2.88 13.88
CA CYS A 205 -10.66 -3.04 14.80
C CYS A 205 -10.74 -4.44 15.40
N LYS A 206 -10.53 -5.49 14.58
CA LYS A 206 -10.53 -6.88 15.05
C LYS A 206 -9.39 -7.15 16.03
N LYS A 207 -8.17 -6.69 15.71
CA LYS A 207 -6.98 -6.91 16.55
C LYS A 207 -7.02 -6.08 17.84
N SER A 208 -7.64 -4.90 17.81
CA SER A 208 -7.79 -4.02 18.97
C SER A 208 -9.08 -4.26 19.77
N LYS A 209 -10.03 -5.05 19.22
CA LYS A 209 -11.35 -5.34 19.82
C LYS A 209 -12.19 -4.07 20.03
N VAL A 210 -12.22 -3.21 19.02
CA VAL A 210 -12.92 -1.92 19.00
C VAL A 210 -13.85 -1.81 17.79
N GLY A 211 -14.70 -0.77 17.76
CA GLY A 211 -15.45 -0.33 16.59
C GLY A 211 -14.80 0.90 15.96
N CYS A 212 -15.37 1.37 14.86
CA CYS A 212 -14.90 2.55 14.15
C CYS A 212 -16.05 3.29 13.48
N GLN A 213 -15.95 4.62 13.43
CA GLN A 213 -16.74 5.47 12.53
C GLN A 213 -15.79 6.11 11.52
N LEU A 214 -15.99 5.81 10.26
CA LEU A 214 -15.29 6.36 9.10
C LEU A 214 -16.19 7.41 8.45
N TYR A 215 -15.67 8.60 8.18
CA TYR A 215 -16.39 9.68 7.52
C TYR A 215 -16.07 9.71 6.03
N GLU A 216 -17.07 9.46 5.19
CA GLU A 216 -16.91 9.38 3.73
C GLU A 216 -16.32 10.66 3.13
N ASP A 217 -16.80 11.82 3.59
CA ASP A 217 -16.36 13.15 3.12
C ASP A 217 -14.94 13.52 3.53
N LYS A 218 -14.31 12.74 4.41
CA LYS A 218 -12.94 12.93 4.88
C LYS A 218 -11.93 12.00 4.22
N ILE A 219 -12.37 11.01 3.43
CA ILE A 219 -11.45 10.12 2.73
C ILE A 219 -10.71 10.94 1.66
N PRO A 220 -9.38 11.03 1.73
CA PRO A 220 -8.62 11.77 0.74
C PRO A 220 -8.57 11.00 -0.58
N ILE A 221 -9.02 11.63 -1.66
CA ILE A 221 -9.00 11.09 -3.03
C ILE A 221 -8.44 12.18 -3.94
N ASP A 222 -7.37 11.86 -4.67
CA ASP A 222 -6.80 12.81 -5.63
C ASP A 222 -7.80 13.14 -6.76
N SER A 223 -7.69 14.35 -7.30
CA SER A 223 -8.57 14.85 -8.36
C SER A 223 -8.56 13.97 -9.62
N GLN A 224 -7.40 13.46 -10.03
CA GLN A 224 -7.30 12.56 -11.18
C GLN A 224 -7.94 11.21 -10.89
N THR A 225 -7.73 10.67 -9.68
CA THR A 225 -8.39 9.45 -9.20
C THR A 225 -9.91 9.61 -9.21
N TYR A 226 -10.40 10.74 -8.68
CA TYR A 226 -11.83 11.04 -8.63
C TYR A 226 -12.43 11.10 -10.04
N GLN A 227 -11.83 11.92 -10.93
CA GLN A 227 -12.34 12.10 -12.30
C GLN A 227 -12.31 10.78 -13.08
N THR A 228 -11.20 10.05 -13.00
CA THR A 228 -11.08 8.74 -13.68
C THR A 228 -12.10 7.73 -13.17
N SER A 229 -12.37 7.70 -11.85
CA SER A 229 -13.42 6.85 -11.29
C SER A 229 -14.78 7.17 -11.91
N MET A 230 -15.13 8.47 -12.03
CA MET A 230 -16.39 8.89 -12.65
C MET A 230 -16.46 8.49 -14.11
N ASP A 231 -15.39 8.64 -14.89
CA ASP A 231 -15.31 8.28 -16.30
C ASP A 231 -15.50 6.76 -16.52
N PHE A 232 -15.06 5.95 -15.55
CA PHE A 232 -15.26 4.49 -15.53
C PHE A 232 -16.60 4.06 -14.91
N ASN A 233 -17.47 4.99 -14.50
CA ASN A 233 -18.71 4.73 -13.76
C ASN A 233 -18.47 3.96 -12.45
N ILE A 234 -17.36 4.20 -11.79
CA ILE A 234 -17.00 3.66 -10.48
C ILE A 234 -17.18 4.78 -9.44
N ASN A 235 -17.83 4.48 -8.32
CA ASN A 235 -17.89 5.46 -7.22
C ASN A 235 -16.48 5.69 -6.66
N PRO A 236 -15.95 6.93 -6.60
CA PRO A 236 -14.61 7.21 -6.08
C PRO A 236 -14.38 6.69 -4.65
N THR A 237 -15.39 6.74 -3.78
CA THR A 237 -15.31 6.16 -2.43
C THR A 237 -15.07 4.65 -2.48
N VAL A 238 -15.66 3.94 -3.44
CA VAL A 238 -15.44 2.49 -3.61
C VAL A 238 -14.01 2.20 -4.04
N SER A 239 -13.44 3.02 -4.94
CA SER A 239 -12.03 2.90 -5.33
C SER A 239 -11.10 3.05 -4.13
N ALA A 240 -11.33 4.03 -3.27
CA ALA A 240 -10.52 4.26 -2.06
C ALA A 240 -10.71 3.16 -0.99
N LEU A 241 -11.95 2.66 -0.82
CA LEU A 241 -12.25 1.65 0.20
C LEU A 241 -11.72 0.26 -0.14
N ASN A 242 -11.75 -0.12 -1.44
CA ASN A 242 -11.53 -1.50 -1.86
C ASN A 242 -10.46 -1.68 -2.95
N GLY A 243 -9.83 -0.59 -3.40
CA GLY A 243 -8.89 -0.64 -4.51
C GLY A 243 -7.56 -1.33 -4.18
N GLY A 244 -7.01 -1.03 -3.04
CA GLY A 244 -5.72 -1.55 -2.59
C GLY A 244 -4.50 -1.00 -3.34
N GLU A 245 -3.35 -1.54 -2.99
CA GLU A 245 -2.01 -1.21 -3.54
C GLU A 245 -1.60 0.27 -3.41
N ASP A 246 -2.24 1.02 -2.49
CA ASP A 246 -1.89 2.43 -2.24
C ASP A 246 -0.60 2.59 -1.42
N TYR A 247 -0.27 1.61 -0.57
CA TYR A 247 0.90 1.59 0.34
C TYR A 247 1.03 2.83 1.21
N GLU A 248 -0.11 3.47 1.48
CA GLU A 248 -0.25 4.51 2.48
C GLU A 248 -0.37 3.89 3.88
N LEU A 249 -0.17 4.69 4.93
CA LEU A 249 -0.31 4.22 6.30
C LEU A 249 -1.67 4.60 6.88
N LEU A 250 -2.38 3.60 7.42
CA LEU A 250 -3.54 3.79 8.26
C LEU A 250 -3.12 3.62 9.71
N PHE A 251 -3.37 4.61 10.55
CA PHE A 251 -2.99 4.54 11.95
C PHE A 251 -4.00 5.21 12.88
N THR A 252 -3.91 4.86 14.15
CA THR A 252 -4.70 5.50 15.21
C THR A 252 -3.82 6.30 16.14
N LEU A 253 -4.35 7.42 16.63
CA LEU A 253 -3.62 8.35 17.46
C LEU A 253 -4.49 8.85 18.62
N ASN A 254 -3.91 8.95 19.82
CA ASN A 254 -4.61 9.55 20.94
C ASN A 254 -4.89 11.03 20.69
N GLN A 255 -6.10 11.51 21.00
CA GLN A 255 -6.52 12.91 20.78
C GLN A 255 -5.57 13.95 21.40
N LYS A 256 -4.89 13.62 22.51
CA LYS A 256 -3.91 14.53 23.15
C LYS A 256 -2.74 14.89 22.23
N ASP A 257 -2.44 14.06 21.24
CA ASP A 257 -1.34 14.28 20.30
C ASP A 257 -1.81 14.97 18.99
N TYR A 258 -3.09 15.37 18.90
CA TYR A 258 -3.68 16.02 17.73
C TYR A 258 -2.88 17.25 17.25
N GLU A 259 -2.46 18.13 18.19
CA GLU A 259 -1.72 19.35 17.84
C GLU A 259 -0.38 19.07 17.14
N LYS A 260 0.19 17.87 17.29
CA LYS A 260 1.42 17.48 16.61
C LYS A 260 1.23 17.19 15.12
N ILE A 261 0.02 16.81 14.71
CA ILE A 261 -0.30 16.45 13.32
C ILE A 261 -1.14 17.50 12.59
N LYS A 262 -1.71 18.43 13.33
CA LYS A 262 -2.58 19.47 12.81
C LYS A 262 -1.90 20.29 11.72
N GLY A 263 -2.55 20.36 10.55
CA GLY A 263 -2.03 21.09 9.40
C GLY A 263 -0.92 20.35 8.63
N ASN A 264 -0.62 19.09 8.96
CA ASN A 264 0.27 18.28 8.15
C ASN A 264 -0.47 17.85 6.86
N PRO A 265 -0.01 18.27 5.66
CA PRO A 265 -0.72 17.98 4.40
C PRO A 265 -0.71 16.49 4.02
N ASN A 266 0.19 15.71 4.63
CA ASN A 266 0.34 14.28 4.36
C ASN A 266 -0.51 13.40 5.28
N MET A 267 -1.35 13.98 6.15
CA MET A 267 -2.14 13.24 7.14
C MET A 267 -3.57 13.76 7.19
N THR A 268 -4.53 12.88 6.98
CA THR A 268 -5.96 13.22 7.01
C THR A 268 -6.66 12.41 8.10
N ILE A 269 -7.37 13.11 9.01
CA ILE A 269 -8.25 12.46 9.99
C ILE A 269 -9.52 12.06 9.24
N ILE A 270 -9.74 10.76 9.11
CA ILE A 270 -10.86 10.19 8.35
C ILE A 270 -11.96 9.60 9.24
N GLY A 271 -11.73 9.55 10.56
CA GLY A 271 -12.69 8.95 11.49
C GLY A 271 -12.17 8.88 12.90
N HIS A 272 -12.82 8.06 13.70
CA HIS A 272 -12.39 7.78 15.07
C HIS A 272 -12.79 6.36 15.52
N ILE A 273 -12.10 5.90 16.56
CA ILE A 273 -12.30 4.59 17.15
C ILE A 273 -13.43 4.67 18.19
N THR A 274 -14.34 3.69 18.15
CA THR A 274 -15.50 3.57 19.04
C THR A 274 -15.45 2.29 19.86
N LYS A 275 -16.43 2.11 20.74
CA LYS A 275 -16.64 0.81 21.41
C LYS A 275 -16.97 -0.27 20.38
N LYS A 276 -16.58 -1.51 20.67
CA LYS A 276 -16.82 -2.66 19.81
C LYS A 276 -18.30 -2.82 19.44
N GLU A 277 -19.18 -2.58 20.37
CA GLU A 277 -20.63 -2.73 20.24
C GLU A 277 -21.25 -1.75 19.24
N ALA A 278 -20.56 -0.63 18.96
CA ALA A 278 -21.00 0.34 17.95
C ALA A 278 -20.79 -0.18 16.51
N GLY A 279 -19.98 -1.26 16.34
CA GLY A 279 -19.66 -1.80 15.03
C GLY A 279 -18.64 -0.95 14.26
N ILE A 280 -18.46 -1.28 12.98
CA ILE A 280 -17.58 -0.56 12.05
C ILE A 280 -18.49 0.04 10.98
N ASN A 281 -18.58 1.37 10.93
CA ASN A 281 -19.56 2.06 10.11
C ASN A 281 -18.92 3.12 9.23
N LEU A 282 -19.49 3.29 8.04
CA LEU A 282 -19.28 4.43 7.15
C LEU A 282 -20.39 5.46 7.39
N ILE A 283 -20.00 6.69 7.67
CA ILE A 283 -20.90 7.84 7.81
C ILE A 283 -20.86 8.60 6.49
N SER A 284 -21.94 8.53 5.73
CA SER A 284 -22.05 9.23 4.45
C SER A 284 -22.52 10.67 4.62
N ASN A 285 -22.49 11.44 3.53
CA ASN A 285 -23.07 12.79 3.47
C ASN A 285 -24.53 12.73 3.91
N GLY A 286 -24.88 13.55 4.91
CA GLY A 286 -26.21 13.56 5.53
C GLY A 286 -26.32 12.74 6.81
N ASP A 287 -25.19 12.37 7.42
CA ASP A 287 -25.07 11.65 8.70
C ASP A 287 -25.74 10.25 8.70
N VAL A 288 -25.86 9.64 7.53
CA VAL A 288 -26.39 8.27 7.44
C VAL A 288 -25.29 7.27 7.77
N SER A 289 -25.51 6.50 8.85
CA SER A 289 -24.57 5.45 9.27
C SER A 289 -24.92 4.11 8.62
N THR A 290 -23.98 3.55 7.88
CA THR A 290 -24.12 2.22 7.27
C THR A 290 -22.96 1.30 7.68
N PRO A 291 -23.21 0.00 7.93
CA PRO A 291 -22.11 -0.93 8.21
C PRO A 291 -21.11 -0.92 7.06
N LEU A 292 -19.83 -0.70 7.39
CA LEU A 292 -18.74 -0.80 6.43
C LEU A 292 -18.65 -2.24 5.92
N LYS A 293 -18.40 -2.41 4.63
CA LYS A 293 -18.15 -3.71 4.01
C LYS A 293 -16.77 -3.68 3.36
N ALA A 294 -15.94 -4.67 3.67
CA ALA A 294 -14.70 -4.89 2.96
C ALA A 294 -14.95 -5.89 1.82
N GLN A 295 -14.53 -5.52 0.61
CA GLN A 295 -14.53 -6.38 -0.57
C GLN A 295 -13.08 -6.69 -0.97
N GLY A 296 -12.15 -6.63 -0.02
CA GLY A 296 -10.72 -6.83 -0.24
C GLY A 296 -10.42 -8.17 -0.92
N TRP A 297 -9.21 -8.29 -1.44
CA TRP A 297 -8.74 -9.48 -2.13
C TRP A 297 -8.89 -10.75 -1.27
N ASN A 298 -9.51 -11.78 -1.85
CA ASN A 298 -9.64 -13.10 -1.21
C ASN A 298 -8.86 -14.14 -2.03
N HIS A 299 -7.76 -14.62 -1.49
CA HIS A 299 -6.88 -15.61 -2.15
C HIS A 299 -7.56 -16.96 -2.43
N PHE A 300 -8.72 -17.24 -1.87
CA PHE A 300 -9.44 -18.51 -2.01
C PHE A 300 -10.71 -18.41 -2.85
N GLU A 301 -11.08 -17.22 -3.30
CA GLU A 301 -12.19 -16.98 -4.21
C GLU A 301 -11.63 -16.44 -5.53
N ILE A 302 -11.26 -17.36 -6.44
CA ILE A 302 -10.78 -17.05 -7.80
C ILE A 302 -11.95 -17.27 -8.77
#